data_7129e7faeeb7f9707a6d991f81b19809
#
_entry.id   7129e7faeeb7f9707a6d991f81b19809
#
_cell.length_a   1.000
_cell.length_b   1.000
_cell.length_c   1.000
_cell.angle_alpha   90.00
_cell.angle_beta   90.00
_cell.angle_gamma   90.00
#
_symmetry.space_group_name_H-M   'P 1'
#
loop_
_entity.id
_entity.type
_entity.pdbx_description
1 polymer ?
#
loop_
_entity_poly.entity_id
_entity_poly.type
_entity_poly.pdbx_seq_one_letter_code
_entity_poly.pdbx_strand_id
1 'polypeptide(L)'
;MNKKIRIAVPFNTAIDPEAQISVFNVATYLQSKGFMCEPQFSEGTYLSTQRNSLSWMALQKGQDILFVDSDMVFGPAEVDKLLNADKDIIGGLYYARRAPYFPVVYRVLREDDLVLPDSYNSEIIEGDNYFGGIKQFEIPDEVFTHPDGLGVGTGFLYIKHHILKKMWSDEVVKKFGRPFNFYPMLNGDEIKEDLAFCLRAKKIGFEVFCQPATAINLIHLGKLKINKNAHLDHVGRERFFYSNDIQGWMNFNELNWLYQKAKKMDGIVEIGSWKGRSTHALLSGTQGKVTAVDTFCGRAALELCHEETSESVLVEFKKNTDKFQNLEVVIGDSVDTAKSFKDKSVDMVFIDGGHGYGEVKADLLAWEDKPRKLLCGHDYTFDGVYNAVKDVLGTVEQYETLWIKEVA
;
A
#
# COMPACT_ATOMS: atom_id res chain seq x y z
N MET A 1 32.92 22.41 11.89
CA MET A 1 33.39 21.02 12.04
C MET A 1 32.67 20.19 11.02
N ASN A 2 33.38 19.37 10.22
CA ASN A 2 32.76 18.49 9.27
C ASN A 2 31.86 17.46 10.00
N LYS A 3 30.58 17.37 9.65
CA LYS A 3 29.69 16.35 10.18
C LYS A 3 30.25 14.96 9.84
N LYS A 4 30.22 14.05 10.81
CA LYS A 4 30.72 12.69 10.67
C LYS A 4 29.56 11.71 10.68
N ILE A 5 29.42 10.90 9.65
CA ILE A 5 28.36 9.88 9.53
C ILE A 5 28.99 8.52 9.29
N ARG A 6 28.51 7.52 10.01
CA ARG A 6 28.78 6.11 9.76
C ARG A 6 27.57 5.48 9.09
N ILE A 7 27.76 4.88 7.91
CA ILE A 7 26.76 3.99 7.32
C ILE A 7 27.03 2.59 7.89
N ALA A 8 26.11 2.07 8.67
CA ALA A 8 26.25 0.83 9.45
C ALA A 8 25.39 -0.27 8.86
N VAL A 9 26.02 -1.34 8.34
CA VAL A 9 25.37 -2.43 7.64
C VAL A 9 25.56 -3.74 8.42
N PRO A 10 24.61 -4.14 9.26
CA PRO A 10 24.61 -5.47 9.85
C PRO A 10 24.17 -6.50 8.80
N PHE A 11 24.83 -7.68 8.77
CA PHE A 11 24.44 -8.77 7.88
C PHE A 11 24.76 -10.13 8.52
N ASN A 12 24.04 -11.18 8.10
CA ASN A 12 24.27 -12.52 8.62
C ASN A 12 25.25 -13.32 7.73
N THR A 13 24.90 -13.56 6.48
CA THR A 13 25.68 -14.41 5.58
C THR A 13 26.19 -13.67 4.35
N ALA A 14 25.43 -12.72 3.84
CA ALA A 14 25.77 -11.95 2.64
C ALA A 14 25.05 -10.60 2.66
N ILE A 15 25.59 -9.68 1.88
CA ILE A 15 24.97 -8.40 1.55
C ILE A 15 24.52 -8.51 0.10
N ASP A 16 23.27 -8.08 -0.16
CA ASP A 16 22.79 -8.03 -1.54
C ASP A 16 23.65 -7.06 -2.38
N PRO A 17 24.07 -7.43 -3.59
CA PRO A 17 24.92 -6.58 -4.42
C PRO A 17 24.32 -5.20 -4.72
N GLU A 18 23.00 -5.09 -4.95
CA GLU A 18 22.33 -3.80 -5.18
C GLU A 18 22.35 -2.94 -3.90
N ALA A 19 22.14 -3.55 -2.73
CA ALA A 19 22.25 -2.87 -1.45
C ALA A 19 23.69 -2.37 -1.20
N GLN A 20 24.69 -3.19 -1.49
CA GLN A 20 26.08 -2.81 -1.36
C GLN A 20 26.44 -1.63 -2.27
N ILE A 21 26.00 -1.64 -3.53
CA ILE A 21 26.17 -0.52 -4.47
C ILE A 21 25.54 0.76 -3.92
N SER A 22 24.33 0.66 -3.36
CA SER A 22 23.63 1.79 -2.73
C SER A 22 24.44 2.41 -1.60
N VAL A 23 25.03 1.58 -0.73
CA VAL A 23 25.88 2.03 0.39
C VAL A 23 27.10 2.82 -0.13
N PHE A 24 27.83 2.31 -1.12
CA PHE A 24 29.01 3.00 -1.64
C PHE A 24 28.67 4.27 -2.41
N ASN A 25 27.60 4.27 -3.20
CA ASN A 25 27.13 5.46 -3.91
C ASN A 25 26.77 6.58 -2.93
N VAL A 26 26.05 6.26 -1.86
CA VAL A 26 25.68 7.24 -0.84
C VAL A 26 26.89 7.69 -0.03
N ALA A 27 27.82 6.81 0.30
CA ALA A 27 29.06 7.20 0.98
C ALA A 27 29.86 8.22 0.15
N THR A 28 30.04 7.95 -1.14
CA THR A 28 30.70 8.87 -2.08
C THR A 28 29.97 10.21 -2.20
N TYR A 29 28.64 10.16 -2.28
CA TYR A 29 27.81 11.36 -2.31
C TYR A 29 27.96 12.20 -1.05
N LEU A 30 27.88 11.60 0.13
CA LEU A 30 28.04 12.32 1.40
C LEU A 30 29.46 12.93 1.53
N GLN A 31 30.49 12.21 1.10
CA GLN A 31 31.85 12.75 1.04
C GLN A 31 31.96 13.96 0.12
N SER A 32 31.31 13.93 -1.05
CA SER A 32 31.26 15.08 -1.97
C SER A 32 30.56 16.30 -1.38
N LYS A 33 29.66 16.10 -0.41
CA LYS A 33 28.99 17.15 0.36
C LYS A 33 29.80 17.63 1.58
N GLY A 34 31.01 17.13 1.77
CA GLY A 34 31.88 17.51 2.87
C GLY A 34 31.65 16.75 4.19
N PHE A 35 30.87 15.68 4.18
CA PHE A 35 30.76 14.79 5.33
C PHE A 35 31.96 13.86 5.42
N MET A 36 32.42 13.58 6.64
CA MET A 36 33.30 12.42 6.87
C MET A 36 32.41 11.18 6.98
N CYS A 37 32.31 10.43 5.90
CA CYS A 37 31.43 9.26 5.82
C CYS A 37 32.25 7.98 5.64
N GLU A 38 32.00 6.98 6.51
CA GLU A 38 32.65 5.68 6.48
C GLU A 38 31.57 4.57 6.52
N PRO A 39 31.44 3.76 5.46
CA PRO A 39 30.67 2.51 5.54
C PRO A 39 31.35 1.52 6.48
N GLN A 40 30.54 0.87 7.31
CA GLN A 40 30.99 -0.17 8.23
C GLN A 40 30.07 -1.37 8.13
N PHE A 41 30.62 -2.49 7.74
CA PHE A 41 29.93 -3.76 7.65
C PHE A 41 30.21 -4.60 8.91
N SER A 42 29.20 -5.29 9.40
CA SER A 42 29.31 -6.18 10.57
C SER A 42 28.61 -7.49 10.29
N GLU A 43 29.40 -8.58 10.20
CA GLU A 43 28.88 -9.93 10.08
C GLU A 43 28.54 -10.52 11.46
N GLY A 44 27.45 -11.30 11.53
CA GLY A 44 27.10 -12.02 12.75
C GLY A 44 25.67 -12.58 12.76
N THR A 45 25.41 -13.49 13.66
CA THR A 45 24.15 -14.21 13.76
C THR A 45 23.01 -13.34 14.35
N TYR A 46 23.35 -12.48 15.31
CA TYR A 46 22.36 -11.69 16.05
C TYR A 46 22.43 -10.20 15.68
N LEU A 47 21.38 -9.69 15.05
CA LEU A 47 21.27 -8.28 14.63
C LEU A 47 21.40 -7.32 15.82
N SER A 48 20.83 -7.66 16.97
CA SER A 48 20.95 -6.84 18.19
C SER A 48 22.40 -6.63 18.62
N THR A 49 23.23 -7.68 18.57
CA THR A 49 24.65 -7.61 18.89
C THR A 49 25.42 -6.74 17.90
N GLN A 50 25.16 -6.93 16.61
CA GLN A 50 25.80 -6.14 15.56
C GLN A 50 25.44 -4.66 15.66
N ARG A 51 24.14 -4.33 15.80
CA ARG A 51 23.67 -2.95 15.97
C ARG A 51 24.27 -2.28 17.22
N ASN A 52 24.35 -3.02 18.33
CA ASN A 52 25.06 -2.53 19.52
C ASN A 52 26.54 -2.25 19.24
N SER A 53 27.25 -3.16 18.58
CA SER A 53 28.66 -2.98 18.25
C SER A 53 28.89 -1.79 17.31
N LEU A 54 28.09 -1.69 16.23
CA LEU A 54 28.16 -0.60 15.27
C LEU A 54 27.86 0.76 15.92
N SER A 55 26.82 0.83 16.77
CA SER A 55 26.48 2.05 17.51
C SER A 55 27.56 2.46 18.50
N TRP A 56 28.20 1.49 19.17
CA TRP A 56 29.34 1.75 20.06
C TRP A 56 30.54 2.31 19.29
N MET A 57 30.86 1.73 18.12
CA MET A 57 31.95 2.23 17.26
C MET A 57 31.69 3.65 16.75
N ALA A 58 30.44 3.98 16.36
CA ALA A 58 30.05 5.34 15.99
C ALA A 58 30.16 6.31 17.16
N LEU A 59 29.72 5.90 18.37
CA LEU A 59 29.86 6.68 19.59
C LEU A 59 31.33 7.04 19.89
N GLN A 60 32.24 6.06 19.85
CA GLN A 60 33.66 6.27 20.13
C GLN A 60 34.32 7.24 19.15
N LYS A 61 33.87 7.31 17.90
CA LYS A 61 34.41 8.20 16.87
C LYS A 61 33.67 9.55 16.75
N GLY A 62 32.66 9.79 17.58
CA GLY A 62 31.87 11.00 17.53
C GLY A 62 31.09 11.17 16.24
N GLN A 63 30.49 10.07 15.74
CA GLN A 63 29.76 10.00 14.47
C GLN A 63 28.26 9.84 14.71
N ASP A 64 27.45 10.51 13.88
CA ASP A 64 26.07 10.09 13.66
C ASP A 64 26.07 8.72 12.98
N ILE A 65 24.97 7.99 13.06
CA ILE A 65 24.85 6.66 12.44
C ILE A 65 23.62 6.59 11.55
N LEU A 66 23.80 6.00 10.36
CA LEU A 66 22.74 5.56 9.47
C LEU A 66 22.79 4.03 9.40
N PHE A 67 21.85 3.36 10.05
CA PHE A 67 21.66 1.93 9.88
C PHE A 67 20.97 1.64 8.55
N VAL A 68 21.49 0.63 7.85
CA VAL A 68 20.93 0.11 6.60
C VAL A 68 21.01 -1.41 6.64
N ASP A 69 19.89 -2.09 6.46
CA ASP A 69 19.90 -3.55 6.37
C ASP A 69 20.54 -4.00 5.05
N SER A 70 21.09 -5.20 5.06
CA SER A 70 21.89 -5.78 3.96
C SER A 70 21.10 -6.06 2.67
N ASP A 71 19.80 -5.84 2.69
CA ASP A 71 18.85 -6.05 1.60
C ASP A 71 18.04 -4.78 1.25
N MET A 72 18.55 -3.60 1.63
CA MET A 72 17.93 -2.30 1.33
C MET A 72 18.62 -1.59 0.16
N VAL A 73 17.83 -1.19 -0.85
CA VAL A 73 18.29 -0.36 -1.98
C VAL A 73 17.75 1.06 -1.82
N PHE A 74 18.63 2.03 -1.93
CA PHE A 74 18.33 3.44 -1.72
C PHE A 74 19.32 4.32 -2.48
N GLY A 75 18.98 5.60 -2.62
CA GLY A 75 19.84 6.59 -3.26
C GLY A 75 20.18 7.77 -2.36
N PRO A 76 21.00 8.71 -2.87
CA PRO A 76 21.33 9.95 -2.17
C PRO A 76 20.11 10.76 -1.74
N ALA A 77 19.06 10.80 -2.56
CA ALA A 77 17.84 11.56 -2.27
C ALA A 77 17.12 11.06 -1.01
N GLU A 78 17.13 9.76 -0.74
CA GLU A 78 16.50 9.18 0.45
C GLU A 78 17.27 9.58 1.72
N VAL A 79 18.59 9.64 1.65
CA VAL A 79 19.42 10.08 2.75
C VAL A 79 19.27 11.59 2.99
N ASP A 80 19.22 12.40 1.93
CA ASP A 80 18.97 13.85 2.06
C ASP A 80 17.62 14.13 2.72
N LYS A 81 16.57 13.34 2.44
CA LYS A 81 15.26 13.47 3.10
C LYS A 81 15.36 13.25 4.62
N LEU A 82 16.18 12.28 5.08
CA LEU A 82 16.40 12.06 6.50
C LEU A 82 17.20 13.21 7.14
N LEU A 83 18.30 13.63 6.49
CA LEU A 83 19.18 14.66 7.03
C LEU A 83 18.53 16.04 7.06
N ASN A 84 17.74 16.39 6.03
CA ASN A 84 17.04 17.67 5.93
C ASN A 84 15.84 17.79 6.88
N ALA A 85 15.28 16.67 7.34
CA ALA A 85 14.24 16.66 8.36
C ALA A 85 14.75 17.15 9.73
N ASP A 86 16.06 17.18 9.93
CA ASP A 86 16.76 17.63 11.15
C ASP A 86 16.21 17.03 12.45
N LYS A 87 15.80 15.78 12.42
CA LYS A 87 15.35 15.04 13.61
C LYS A 87 16.52 14.27 14.23
N ASP A 88 16.40 14.02 15.54
CA ASP A 88 17.45 13.33 16.29
C ASP A 88 17.47 11.84 16.05
N ILE A 89 16.28 11.24 15.88
CA ILE A 89 16.04 9.85 15.51
C ILE A 89 14.97 9.85 14.42
N ILE A 90 15.32 9.35 13.23
CA ILE A 90 14.38 9.32 12.11
C ILE A 90 14.60 8.08 11.24
N GLY A 91 13.53 7.29 11.01
CA GLY A 91 13.51 6.18 10.07
C GLY A 91 12.89 6.58 8.74
N GLY A 92 13.39 6.02 7.64
CA GLY A 92 12.68 6.07 6.37
C GLY A 92 11.56 5.02 6.35
N LEU A 93 10.43 5.37 5.74
CA LEU A 93 9.34 4.44 5.54
C LEU A 93 9.69 3.43 4.45
N TYR A 94 9.64 2.16 4.78
CA TYR A 94 9.77 1.04 3.85
C TYR A 94 8.78 -0.07 4.21
N TYR A 95 8.68 -1.09 3.35
CA TYR A 95 7.69 -2.14 3.48
C TYR A 95 8.34 -3.50 3.75
N ALA A 96 7.66 -4.33 4.54
CA ALA A 96 8.11 -5.69 4.84
C ALA A 96 8.26 -6.52 3.54
N ARG A 97 9.30 -7.35 3.45
CA ARG A 97 9.62 -8.16 2.26
C ARG A 97 8.75 -9.41 2.06
N ARG A 98 7.81 -9.65 2.96
CA ARG A 98 6.83 -10.75 2.89
C ARG A 98 5.43 -10.18 2.84
N ALA A 99 4.55 -10.84 2.07
CA ALA A 99 3.14 -10.51 2.09
C ALA A 99 2.60 -10.57 3.53
N PRO A 100 1.72 -9.65 3.88
CA PRO A 100 1.03 -8.65 3.07
C PRO A 100 1.79 -7.32 2.86
N TYR A 101 3.13 -7.27 2.94
CA TYR A 101 3.99 -6.11 2.68
C TYR A 101 3.62 -4.87 3.50
N PHE A 102 3.37 -5.01 4.79
CA PHE A 102 3.03 -3.90 5.66
C PHE A 102 4.13 -2.85 5.74
N PRO A 103 3.77 -1.55 5.92
CA PRO A 103 4.75 -0.53 6.25
C PRO A 103 5.43 -0.85 7.58
N VAL A 104 6.76 -0.71 7.62
CA VAL A 104 7.57 -1.02 8.82
C VAL A 104 7.64 0.20 9.72
N VAL A 105 6.48 0.59 10.22
CA VAL A 105 6.30 1.66 11.20
C VAL A 105 5.17 1.28 12.15
N TYR A 106 5.32 1.57 13.45
CA TYR A 106 4.47 1.03 14.50
C TYR A 106 4.15 2.12 15.52
N ARG A 107 2.96 2.08 16.10
CA ARG A 107 2.65 2.82 17.32
C ARG A 107 3.30 2.07 18.49
N VAL A 108 4.13 2.78 19.27
CA VAL A 108 4.73 2.22 20.46
C VAL A 108 3.76 2.44 21.61
N LEU A 109 3.07 1.39 22.02
CA LEU A 109 2.12 1.41 23.12
C LEU A 109 2.84 1.67 24.46
N ARG A 110 2.07 2.13 25.46
CA ARG A 110 2.56 2.32 26.84
C ARG A 110 2.99 0.97 27.41
N GLU A 111 3.88 1.00 28.42
CA GLU A 111 4.32 -0.20 29.12
C GLU A 111 3.17 -1.08 29.65
N ASP A 112 2.10 -0.41 30.10
CA ASP A 112 0.90 -1.06 30.64
C ASP A 112 -0.03 -1.62 29.54
N ASP A 113 0.12 -1.17 28.30
CA ASP A 113 -0.66 -1.60 27.14
C ASP A 113 0.07 -2.67 26.28
N LEU A 114 1.29 -3.02 26.65
CA LEU A 114 2.09 -4.08 26.00
C LEU A 114 1.64 -5.48 26.42
N VAL A 115 0.35 -5.68 26.60
CA VAL A 115 -0.27 -6.98 26.48
C VAL A 115 -0.38 -7.26 25.00
N LEU A 116 0.63 -7.97 24.46
CA LEU A 116 0.41 -8.63 23.17
C LEU A 116 -0.79 -9.56 23.37
N PRO A 117 -1.81 -9.53 22.51
CA PRO A 117 -2.86 -10.54 22.57
C PRO A 117 -2.21 -11.92 22.51
N ASP A 118 -2.70 -12.87 23.26
CA ASP A 118 -2.25 -14.27 23.34
C ASP A 118 -2.23 -15.02 22.00
N SER A 119 -2.53 -14.37 20.92
CA SER A 119 -2.62 -14.93 19.59
C SER A 119 -1.59 -14.31 18.64
N TYR A 120 -0.36 -14.83 18.70
CA TYR A 120 0.50 -14.90 17.51
C TYR A 120 -0.11 -15.84 16.46
N ASN A 121 -1.31 -16.28 16.65
CA ASN A 121 -2.13 -17.01 15.71
C ASN A 121 -2.85 -16.01 14.79
N SER A 122 -2.45 -16.04 13.59
CA SER A 122 -2.89 -15.59 12.30
C SER A 122 -4.39 -15.36 12.03
N GLU A 123 -5.21 -15.06 12.99
CA GLU A 123 -6.51 -14.47 12.73
C GLU A 123 -6.33 -12.97 12.61
N ILE A 124 -6.27 -12.51 11.38
CA ILE A 124 -6.48 -11.11 11.01
C ILE A 124 -7.89 -10.78 11.48
N ILE A 125 -8.03 -10.33 12.71
CA ILE A 125 -9.25 -9.68 13.17
C ILE A 125 -9.35 -8.41 12.35
N GLU A 126 -10.37 -8.29 11.53
CA GLU A 126 -10.68 -7.06 10.79
C GLU A 126 -10.64 -5.89 11.77
N GLY A 127 -9.66 -4.99 11.61
CA GLY A 127 -9.52 -3.76 12.38
C GLY A 127 -8.32 -3.66 13.29
N ASP A 128 -7.75 -4.75 13.80
CA ASP A 128 -6.63 -4.69 14.73
C ASP A 128 -5.36 -5.29 14.12
N ASN A 129 -4.42 -4.39 13.85
CA ASN A 129 -3.07 -4.80 13.54
C ASN A 129 -2.32 -5.13 14.82
N TYR A 130 -1.59 -6.20 14.74
CA TYR A 130 -0.79 -6.93 15.66
C TYR A 130 0.13 -6.16 16.60
N PHE A 131 0.38 -4.87 16.34
CA PHE A 131 1.18 -3.95 17.12
C PHE A 131 0.48 -2.60 17.28
N GLY A 132 -0.83 -2.57 17.55
CA GLY A 132 -1.58 -1.33 17.50
C GLY A 132 -1.42 -0.67 16.13
N GLY A 133 -1.40 -1.51 15.11
CA GLY A 133 -0.79 -1.20 13.84
C GLY A 133 -1.59 -0.22 13.02
N ILE A 134 -0.85 0.40 12.22
CA ILE A 134 -1.08 1.45 11.25
C ILE A 134 -2.13 1.14 10.15
N LYS A 135 -2.93 0.08 10.24
CA LYS A 135 -4.10 -0.06 9.36
C LYS A 135 -5.14 1.04 9.56
N GLN A 136 -5.18 1.61 10.75
CA GLN A 136 -6.07 2.73 11.08
C GLN A 136 -5.35 4.08 11.10
N PHE A 137 -4.06 4.09 10.83
CA PHE A 137 -3.23 5.26 10.84
C PHE A 137 -2.98 5.64 9.39
N GLU A 138 -3.65 6.66 8.89
CA GLU A 138 -3.24 7.30 7.64
C GLU A 138 -1.79 7.76 7.81
N ILE A 139 -0.88 7.16 7.04
CA ILE A 139 0.52 7.58 7.04
C ILE A 139 0.54 8.98 6.44
N PRO A 140 0.91 10.03 7.21
CA PRO A 140 1.00 11.37 6.68
C PRO A 140 2.00 11.45 5.53
N ASP A 141 1.83 12.42 4.63
CA ASP A 141 2.81 12.68 3.57
C ASP A 141 4.07 13.39 4.07
N GLU A 142 3.98 14.02 5.26
CA GLU A 142 5.07 14.76 5.90
C GLU A 142 5.73 13.93 7.01
N VAL A 143 6.91 14.39 7.46
CA VAL A 143 7.62 13.81 8.62
C VAL A 143 6.73 13.81 9.85
N PHE A 144 6.55 12.67 10.47
CA PHE A 144 5.64 12.51 11.61
C PHE A 144 6.24 11.71 12.76
N THR A 145 5.64 11.88 13.93
CA THR A 145 5.81 11.07 15.13
C THR A 145 4.43 10.74 15.70
N HIS A 146 4.37 9.98 16.78
CA HIS A 146 3.11 9.65 17.45
C HIS A 146 3.16 10.00 18.93
N PRO A 147 2.10 10.60 19.54
CA PRO A 147 2.09 10.98 20.95
C PRO A 147 2.40 9.82 21.92
N ASP A 148 1.90 8.64 21.62
CA ASP A 148 2.18 7.42 22.40
C ASP A 148 3.57 6.82 22.10
N GLY A 149 4.31 7.40 21.15
CA GLY A 149 5.60 6.95 20.66
C GLY A 149 5.47 6.23 19.32
N LEU A 150 6.51 6.42 18.49
CA LEU A 150 6.63 5.79 17.19
C LEU A 150 7.75 4.75 17.22
N GLY A 151 7.47 3.57 16.69
CA GLY A 151 8.46 2.54 16.38
C GLY A 151 8.71 2.51 14.88
N VAL A 152 9.97 2.46 14.49
CA VAL A 152 10.41 2.33 13.10
C VAL A 152 11.38 1.15 12.99
N GLY A 153 11.36 0.47 11.85
CA GLY A 153 12.39 -0.54 11.58
C GLY A 153 13.77 0.08 11.43
N THR A 154 14.78 -0.64 11.83
CA THR A 154 16.17 -0.20 11.75
C THR A 154 16.82 -0.46 10.39
N GLY A 155 16.07 -0.97 9.41
CA GLY A 155 16.54 -1.21 8.05
C GLY A 155 16.91 0.06 7.28
N PHE A 156 16.43 1.24 7.72
CA PHE A 156 16.86 2.54 7.24
C PHE A 156 16.62 3.60 8.33
N LEU A 157 17.54 3.70 9.29
CA LEU A 157 17.37 4.51 10.49
C LEU A 157 18.59 5.42 10.73
N TYR A 158 18.35 6.73 10.80
CA TYR A 158 19.38 7.73 11.18
C TYR A 158 19.23 8.14 12.62
N ILE A 159 20.38 8.21 13.34
CA ILE A 159 20.47 8.59 14.75
C ILE A 159 21.65 9.53 14.93
N LYS A 160 21.41 10.70 15.54
CA LYS A 160 22.47 11.65 15.88
C LYS A 160 23.36 11.14 17.01
N HIS A 161 24.62 11.48 16.98
CA HIS A 161 25.66 11.05 17.94
C HIS A 161 25.27 11.31 19.42
N HIS A 162 24.68 12.47 19.73
CA HIS A 162 24.32 12.79 21.11
C HIS A 162 23.26 11.84 21.68
N ILE A 163 22.38 11.30 20.84
CA ILE A 163 21.43 10.25 21.22
C ILE A 163 22.17 8.98 21.59
N LEU A 164 23.13 8.53 20.74
CA LEU A 164 23.94 7.34 21.07
C LEU A 164 24.66 7.54 22.40
N LYS A 165 25.25 8.72 22.64
CA LYS A 165 25.91 9.05 23.90
C LYS A 165 24.96 8.90 25.09
N LYS A 166 23.75 9.45 24.99
CA LYS A 166 22.74 9.34 26.05
C LYS A 166 22.26 7.90 26.24
N MET A 167 21.95 7.19 25.15
CA MET A 167 21.50 5.80 25.19
C MET A 167 22.52 4.86 25.86
N TRP A 168 23.82 5.03 25.59
CA TRP A 168 24.86 4.19 26.18
C TRP A 168 25.22 4.57 27.62
N SER A 169 24.94 5.80 28.07
CA SER A 169 25.26 6.27 29.42
C SER A 169 24.07 6.19 30.39
N ASP A 170 22.84 6.04 29.90
CA ASP A 170 21.65 6.12 30.74
C ASP A 170 21.44 4.86 31.58
N GLU A 171 21.11 5.04 32.84
CA GLU A 171 20.92 3.94 33.78
C GLU A 171 19.67 3.10 33.48
N VAL A 172 18.61 3.73 32.92
CA VAL A 172 17.41 3.00 32.48
C VAL A 172 17.76 2.06 31.35
N VAL A 173 18.55 2.54 30.36
CA VAL A 173 18.99 1.70 29.24
C VAL A 173 19.91 0.60 29.72
N LYS A 174 20.86 0.90 30.60
CA LYS A 174 21.78 -0.11 31.20
C LYS A 174 21.05 -1.20 31.98
N LYS A 175 19.96 -0.86 32.67
CA LYS A 175 19.14 -1.85 33.39
C LYS A 175 18.59 -2.93 32.46
N PHE A 176 18.30 -2.60 31.22
CA PHE A 176 17.79 -3.51 30.19
C PHE A 176 18.88 -3.96 29.19
N GLY A 177 20.15 -3.77 29.54
CA GLY A 177 21.30 -4.18 28.75
C GLY A 177 21.88 -3.07 27.91
N ARG A 178 21.75 -3.13 26.59
CA ARG A 178 22.31 -2.18 25.61
C ARG A 178 21.20 -1.57 24.75
N PRO A 179 21.45 -0.47 24.00
CA PRO A 179 20.42 0.21 23.23
C PRO A 179 19.54 -0.69 22.35
N PHE A 180 20.16 -1.68 21.69
CA PHE A 180 19.48 -2.60 20.76
C PHE A 180 19.27 -4.02 21.33
N ASN A 181 19.36 -4.22 22.64
CA ASN A 181 18.97 -5.49 23.23
C ASN A 181 17.45 -5.66 23.17
N PHE A 182 16.98 -6.88 23.10
CA PHE A 182 15.57 -7.20 23.21
C PHE A 182 15.00 -6.65 24.52
N TYR A 183 13.71 -6.31 24.47
CA TYR A 183 13.03 -5.76 25.64
C TYR A 183 12.12 -6.85 26.22
N PRO A 184 12.34 -7.30 27.48
CA PRO A 184 11.52 -8.32 28.08
C PRO A 184 10.11 -7.78 28.37
N MET A 185 9.09 -8.58 28.09
CA MET A 185 7.71 -8.31 28.41
C MET A 185 7.24 -9.06 29.63
N LEU A 186 6.17 -8.57 30.28
CA LEU A 186 5.62 -9.18 31.50
C LEU A 186 5.10 -10.60 31.30
N ASN A 187 4.69 -10.95 30.09
CA ASN A 187 4.18 -12.28 29.72
C ASN A 187 5.27 -13.30 29.31
N GLY A 188 6.56 -12.91 29.37
CA GLY A 188 7.68 -13.74 28.97
C GLY A 188 8.10 -13.62 27.51
N ASP A 189 7.38 -12.85 26.69
CA ASP A 189 7.78 -12.52 25.32
C ASP A 189 8.85 -11.44 25.29
N GLU A 190 9.46 -11.21 24.12
CA GLU A 190 10.48 -10.20 23.91
C GLU A 190 10.13 -9.30 22.73
N ILE A 191 10.24 -7.98 22.94
CA ILE A 191 10.21 -7.03 21.82
C ILE A 191 11.57 -7.02 21.15
N LYS A 192 11.58 -7.17 19.83
CA LYS A 192 12.79 -7.20 19.01
C LYS A 192 13.55 -5.88 19.06
N GLU A 193 14.80 -5.92 18.66
CA GLU A 193 15.81 -4.89 18.86
C GLU A 193 15.45 -3.53 18.31
N ASP A 194 14.75 -3.44 17.19
CA ASP A 194 14.33 -2.19 16.54
C ASP A 194 13.29 -1.43 17.37
N LEU A 195 12.19 -2.08 17.72
CA LEU A 195 11.16 -1.51 18.57
C LEU A 195 11.66 -1.31 20.01
N ALA A 196 12.48 -2.24 20.51
CA ALA A 196 13.11 -2.10 21.83
C ALA A 196 14.00 -0.85 21.92
N PHE A 197 14.72 -0.49 20.85
CA PHE A 197 15.46 0.76 20.77
C PHE A 197 14.51 1.97 20.84
N CYS A 198 13.42 1.96 20.05
CA CYS A 198 12.45 3.05 20.03
C CYS A 198 11.78 3.27 21.41
N LEU A 199 11.41 2.18 22.09
CA LEU A 199 10.88 2.22 23.47
C LEU A 199 11.86 2.85 24.45
N ARG A 200 13.13 2.44 24.39
CA ARG A 200 14.17 3.00 25.28
C ARG A 200 14.40 4.48 24.99
N ALA A 201 14.43 4.87 23.73
CA ALA A 201 14.55 6.27 23.33
C ALA A 201 13.41 7.11 23.94
N LYS A 202 12.18 6.65 23.81
CA LYS A 202 11.01 7.30 24.41
C LYS A 202 11.12 7.41 25.93
N LYS A 203 11.51 6.33 26.63
CA LYS A 203 11.66 6.34 28.09
C LYS A 203 12.66 7.37 28.61
N ILE A 204 13.68 7.67 27.85
CA ILE A 204 14.69 8.69 28.20
C ILE A 204 14.43 10.07 27.57
N GLY A 205 13.21 10.27 27.04
CA GLY A 205 12.69 11.57 26.62
C GLY A 205 12.99 11.96 25.17
N PHE A 206 13.32 11.01 24.29
CA PHE A 206 13.50 11.25 22.86
C PHE A 206 12.32 10.76 22.04
N GLU A 207 11.97 11.53 21.03
CA GLU A 207 10.97 11.14 20.03
C GLU A 207 11.62 10.48 18.82
N VAL A 208 10.92 9.48 18.29
CA VAL A 208 11.26 8.82 17.03
C VAL A 208 10.34 9.34 15.94
N PHE A 209 10.90 9.65 14.78
CA PHE A 209 10.18 10.18 13.63
C PHE A 209 10.25 9.20 12.44
N CYS A 210 9.27 9.30 11.54
CA CYS A 210 9.26 8.60 10.27
C CYS A 210 9.23 9.59 9.10
N GLN A 211 10.01 9.31 8.05
CA GLN A 211 10.04 10.06 6.79
C GLN A 211 9.29 9.28 5.71
N PRO A 212 8.02 9.60 5.43
CA PRO A 212 7.20 8.85 4.48
C PRO A 212 7.62 9.06 3.02
N ALA A 213 8.22 10.19 2.69
CA ALA A 213 8.66 10.49 1.32
C ALA A 213 9.77 9.55 0.80
N THR A 214 10.37 8.69 1.63
CA THR A 214 11.31 7.65 1.19
C THR A 214 10.62 6.44 0.58
N ALA A 215 9.35 6.24 0.87
CA ALA A 215 8.59 5.00 0.63
C ALA A 215 8.55 4.49 -0.82
N ILE A 216 8.73 5.37 -1.81
CA ILE A 216 8.70 5.00 -3.23
C ILE A 216 10.04 4.41 -3.69
N ASN A 217 11.15 5.04 -3.29
CA ASN A 217 12.50 4.71 -3.79
C ASN A 217 13.32 3.89 -2.80
N LEU A 218 12.89 3.79 -1.55
CA LEU A 218 13.49 2.91 -0.56
C LEU A 218 12.93 1.49 -0.77
N ILE A 219 13.77 0.60 -1.30
CA ILE A 219 13.36 -0.73 -1.74
C ILE A 219 13.92 -1.79 -0.79
N HIS A 220 13.07 -2.65 -0.29
CA HIS A 220 13.42 -3.83 0.49
C HIS A 220 13.49 -5.03 -0.46
N LEU A 221 14.67 -5.63 -0.59
CA LEU A 221 14.89 -6.76 -1.48
C LEU A 221 14.40 -8.07 -0.83
N GLY A 222 13.76 -8.89 -1.65
CA GLY A 222 13.30 -10.20 -1.27
C GLY A 222 13.17 -11.05 -2.55
N LYS A 223 12.16 -11.92 -2.62
CA LYS A 223 11.81 -12.59 -3.89
C LYS A 223 11.34 -11.57 -4.95
N LEU A 224 10.82 -10.42 -4.50
CA LEU A 224 10.41 -9.27 -5.31
C LEU A 224 11.06 -8.01 -4.73
N LYS A 225 11.18 -6.96 -5.54
CA LYS A 225 11.54 -5.61 -5.07
C LYS A 225 10.31 -4.96 -4.45
N ILE A 226 10.33 -4.76 -3.15
CA ILE A 226 9.17 -4.28 -2.39
C ILE A 226 9.31 -2.81 -2.02
N ASN A 227 8.37 -2.01 -2.48
CA ASN A 227 8.21 -0.60 -2.16
C ASN A 227 6.71 -0.26 -2.00
N LYS A 228 6.37 1.03 -1.84
CA LYS A 228 4.97 1.48 -1.74
C LYS A 228 4.10 0.97 -2.90
N ASN A 229 4.61 0.99 -4.13
CA ASN A 229 3.84 0.54 -5.29
C ASN A 229 3.57 -0.97 -5.26
N ALA A 230 4.56 -1.78 -4.87
CA ALA A 230 4.38 -3.22 -4.70
C ALA A 230 3.36 -3.55 -3.60
N HIS A 231 3.39 -2.79 -2.49
CA HIS A 231 2.39 -2.91 -1.43
C HIS A 231 0.98 -2.57 -1.95
N LEU A 232 0.81 -1.44 -2.63
CA LEU A 232 -0.49 -1.03 -3.18
C LEU A 232 -1.01 -2.05 -4.21
N ASP A 233 -0.13 -2.59 -5.04
CA ASP A 233 -0.49 -3.65 -6.01
C ASP A 233 -0.93 -4.93 -5.29
N HIS A 234 -0.25 -5.34 -4.23
CA HIS A 234 -0.62 -6.50 -3.43
C HIS A 234 -1.98 -6.31 -2.75
N VAL A 235 -2.20 -5.17 -2.09
CA VAL A 235 -3.49 -4.85 -1.45
C VAL A 235 -4.61 -4.79 -2.49
N GLY A 236 -4.35 -4.21 -3.67
CA GLY A 236 -5.29 -4.19 -4.77
C GLY A 236 -5.65 -5.59 -5.26
N ARG A 237 -4.64 -6.50 -5.37
CA ARG A 237 -4.87 -7.90 -5.77
C ARG A 237 -5.67 -8.67 -4.72
N GLU A 238 -5.36 -8.53 -3.44
CA GLU A 238 -6.15 -9.17 -2.39
C GLU A 238 -7.60 -8.70 -2.42
N ARG A 239 -7.84 -7.40 -2.55
CA ARG A 239 -9.20 -6.87 -2.73
C ARG A 239 -9.87 -7.45 -3.96
N PHE A 240 -9.16 -7.54 -5.07
CA PHE A 240 -9.66 -8.11 -6.32
C PHE A 240 -10.09 -9.58 -6.18
N PHE A 241 -9.37 -10.42 -5.43
CA PHE A 241 -9.77 -11.81 -5.25
C PHE A 241 -11.17 -11.98 -4.64
N TYR A 242 -11.59 -11.06 -3.77
CA TYR A 242 -12.96 -11.03 -3.25
C TYR A 242 -14.03 -10.77 -4.31
N SER A 243 -13.70 -10.15 -5.45
CA SER A 243 -14.68 -9.95 -6.53
C SER A 243 -15.21 -11.28 -7.05
N ASN A 244 -14.38 -12.33 -7.05
CA ASN A 244 -14.78 -13.64 -7.52
C ASN A 244 -15.79 -14.34 -6.60
N ASP A 245 -15.87 -13.96 -5.35
CA ASP A 245 -16.80 -14.51 -4.35
C ASP A 245 -18.16 -13.80 -4.36
N ILE A 246 -18.25 -12.62 -5.00
CA ILE A 246 -19.51 -11.90 -5.19
C ILE A 246 -20.31 -12.61 -6.28
N GLN A 247 -21.59 -12.85 -6.04
CA GLN A 247 -22.48 -13.46 -7.03
C GLN A 247 -22.52 -12.63 -8.32
N GLY A 248 -22.47 -13.29 -9.50
CA GLY A 248 -22.52 -12.65 -10.81
C GLY A 248 -22.00 -13.58 -11.90
N TRP A 249 -22.10 -13.15 -13.15
CA TRP A 249 -21.89 -14.00 -14.34
C TRP A 249 -20.48 -13.87 -14.93
N MET A 250 -19.77 -12.77 -14.69
CA MET A 250 -18.39 -12.60 -15.16
C MET A 250 -17.46 -13.66 -14.56
N ASN A 251 -16.63 -14.26 -15.40
CA ASN A 251 -15.63 -15.20 -14.95
C ASN A 251 -14.38 -14.50 -14.39
N PHE A 252 -13.45 -15.27 -13.82
CA PHE A 252 -12.24 -14.72 -13.22
C PHE A 252 -11.34 -13.97 -14.22
N ASN A 253 -11.23 -14.42 -15.47
CA ASN A 253 -10.37 -13.78 -16.46
C ASN A 253 -10.91 -12.41 -16.86
N GLU A 254 -12.22 -12.28 -17.02
CA GLU A 254 -12.91 -11.03 -17.33
C GLU A 254 -12.79 -10.03 -16.18
N LEU A 255 -13.00 -10.46 -14.94
CA LEU A 255 -12.78 -9.64 -13.75
C LEU A 255 -11.33 -9.17 -13.64
N ASN A 256 -10.36 -10.06 -13.91
CA ASN A 256 -8.95 -9.70 -13.92
C ASN A 256 -8.62 -8.69 -15.02
N TRP A 257 -9.25 -8.83 -16.20
CA TRP A 257 -9.10 -7.87 -17.28
C TRP A 257 -9.58 -6.48 -16.85
N LEU A 258 -10.78 -6.38 -16.26
CA LEU A 258 -11.33 -5.12 -15.72
C LEU A 258 -10.40 -4.51 -14.65
N TYR A 259 -9.95 -5.31 -13.70
CA TYR A 259 -8.99 -4.89 -12.68
C TYR A 259 -7.70 -4.30 -13.28
N GLN A 260 -7.11 -4.97 -14.27
CA GLN A 260 -5.87 -4.50 -14.90
C GLN A 260 -6.08 -3.22 -15.74
N LYS A 261 -7.22 -3.09 -16.41
CA LYS A 261 -7.57 -1.86 -17.15
C LYS A 261 -7.84 -0.70 -16.18
N ALA A 262 -8.56 -0.93 -15.11
CA ALA A 262 -8.86 0.07 -14.08
C ALA A 262 -7.61 0.69 -13.44
N LYS A 263 -6.50 -0.04 -13.31
CA LYS A 263 -5.21 0.48 -12.79
C LYS A 263 -4.66 1.68 -13.55
N LYS A 264 -5.12 1.91 -14.77
CA LYS A 264 -4.66 3.00 -15.65
C LYS A 264 -5.70 4.12 -15.82
N MET A 265 -6.77 4.07 -15.03
CA MET A 265 -7.93 4.96 -15.15
C MET A 265 -8.15 5.76 -13.86
N ASP A 266 -8.39 7.06 -13.99
CA ASP A 266 -8.70 7.96 -12.87
C ASP A 266 -10.21 8.22 -12.74
N GLY A 267 -11.00 7.92 -13.76
CA GLY A 267 -12.45 8.05 -13.76
C GLY A 267 -13.09 6.94 -14.58
N ILE A 268 -13.94 6.14 -13.95
CA ILE A 268 -14.65 5.01 -14.57
C ILE A 268 -16.15 5.19 -14.34
N VAL A 269 -16.94 4.89 -15.37
CA VAL A 269 -18.40 4.73 -15.23
C VAL A 269 -18.74 3.29 -15.60
N GLU A 270 -19.52 2.65 -14.76
CA GLU A 270 -20.10 1.33 -14.99
C GLU A 270 -21.62 1.46 -15.14
N ILE A 271 -22.17 0.84 -16.17
CA ILE A 271 -23.60 0.76 -16.46
C ILE A 271 -24.04 -0.69 -16.23
N GLY A 272 -24.93 -0.90 -15.26
CA GLY A 272 -25.33 -2.23 -14.81
C GLY A 272 -24.34 -2.81 -13.81
N SER A 273 -24.60 -2.60 -12.55
CA SER A 273 -23.69 -3.01 -11.45
C SER A 273 -24.22 -4.19 -10.64
N TRP A 274 -25.53 -4.41 -10.66
CA TRP A 274 -26.23 -5.45 -9.93
C TRP A 274 -25.73 -5.60 -8.49
N LYS A 275 -25.13 -6.74 -8.10
CA LYS A 275 -24.58 -6.99 -6.76
C LYS A 275 -23.13 -6.51 -6.57
N GLY A 276 -22.56 -5.87 -7.58
CA GLY A 276 -21.24 -5.22 -7.49
C GLY A 276 -20.04 -6.10 -7.77
N ARG A 277 -20.18 -7.25 -8.48
CA ARG A 277 -19.07 -8.14 -8.81
C ARG A 277 -18.01 -7.44 -9.68
N SER A 278 -18.43 -6.85 -10.79
CA SER A 278 -17.58 -6.06 -11.71
C SER A 278 -17.16 -4.74 -11.06
N THR A 279 -18.09 -4.05 -10.39
CA THR A 279 -17.80 -2.82 -9.62
C THR A 279 -16.65 -3.03 -8.63
N HIS A 280 -16.68 -4.14 -7.87
CA HIS A 280 -15.64 -4.48 -6.92
C HIS A 280 -14.27 -4.70 -7.62
N ALA A 281 -14.25 -5.33 -8.79
CA ALA A 281 -13.02 -5.52 -9.58
C ALA A 281 -12.46 -4.18 -10.06
N LEU A 282 -13.31 -3.28 -10.58
CA LEU A 282 -12.95 -1.92 -10.99
C LEU A 282 -12.38 -1.11 -9.82
N LEU A 283 -13.10 -1.06 -8.69
CA LEU A 283 -12.68 -0.36 -7.47
C LEU A 283 -11.36 -0.89 -6.89
N SER A 284 -11.13 -2.19 -6.97
CA SER A 284 -9.87 -2.81 -6.54
C SER A 284 -8.69 -2.40 -7.41
N GLY A 285 -8.94 -2.08 -8.69
CA GLY A 285 -7.91 -1.70 -9.65
C GLY A 285 -7.50 -0.23 -9.58
N THR A 286 -8.41 0.69 -9.30
CA THR A 286 -8.13 2.14 -9.37
C THR A 286 -8.20 2.83 -8.01
N GLN A 287 -7.42 3.91 -7.88
CA GLN A 287 -7.59 4.91 -6.82
C GLN A 287 -8.49 6.09 -7.31
N GLY A 288 -8.78 6.14 -8.59
CA GLY A 288 -9.68 7.11 -9.20
C GLY A 288 -11.14 6.83 -8.87
N LYS A 289 -12.01 7.74 -9.26
CA LYS A 289 -13.45 7.65 -9.00
C LYS A 289 -14.10 6.59 -9.88
N VAL A 290 -14.92 5.71 -9.29
CA VAL A 290 -15.83 4.80 -10.00
C VAL A 290 -17.26 5.26 -9.75
N THR A 291 -18.01 5.50 -10.82
CA THR A 291 -19.45 5.79 -10.75
C THR A 291 -20.22 4.58 -11.25
N ALA A 292 -20.95 3.93 -10.35
CA ALA A 292 -21.83 2.80 -10.64
C ALA A 292 -23.26 3.30 -10.92
N VAL A 293 -23.74 3.06 -12.13
CA VAL A 293 -25.06 3.47 -12.59
C VAL A 293 -25.95 2.23 -12.76
N ASP A 294 -26.97 2.13 -11.95
CA ASP A 294 -27.91 1.00 -12.01
C ASP A 294 -29.29 1.44 -11.49
N THR A 295 -30.34 0.90 -12.04
CA THR A 295 -31.70 1.05 -11.50
C THR A 295 -31.92 0.17 -10.27
N PHE A 296 -31.10 -0.85 -10.08
CA PHE A 296 -31.28 -1.97 -9.15
C PHE A 296 -32.65 -2.65 -9.24
N CYS A 297 -33.36 -2.43 -10.36
CA CYS A 297 -34.69 -2.97 -10.64
C CYS A 297 -34.67 -3.99 -11.79
N GLY A 298 -33.48 -4.51 -12.11
CA GLY A 298 -33.23 -5.31 -13.31
C GLY A 298 -34.22 -6.45 -13.54
N ARG A 299 -35.01 -6.36 -14.61
CA ARG A 299 -36.00 -7.39 -14.99
C ARG A 299 -35.34 -8.74 -15.28
N ALA A 300 -34.18 -8.76 -15.91
CA ALA A 300 -33.46 -9.99 -16.24
C ALA A 300 -32.98 -10.75 -14.99
N ALA A 301 -32.51 -10.03 -13.97
CA ALA A 301 -32.11 -10.63 -12.70
C ALA A 301 -33.29 -11.17 -11.90
N LEU A 302 -34.43 -10.48 -11.94
CA LEU A 302 -35.68 -10.89 -11.28
C LEU A 302 -36.33 -12.10 -11.96
N GLU A 303 -36.16 -12.28 -13.29
CA GLU A 303 -36.68 -13.42 -14.02
C GLU A 303 -35.88 -14.71 -13.77
N LEU A 304 -34.57 -14.60 -13.50
CA LEU A 304 -33.67 -15.70 -13.20
C LEU A 304 -33.58 -16.06 -11.71
N CYS A 305 -33.85 -15.07 -10.83
CA CYS A 305 -33.78 -15.21 -9.37
C CYS A 305 -35.13 -14.88 -8.76
N HIS A 306 -36.10 -15.80 -8.82
CA HIS A 306 -37.51 -15.63 -8.41
C HIS A 306 -37.76 -15.12 -6.98
N GLU A 307 -36.75 -14.93 -6.15
CA GLU A 307 -36.85 -14.52 -4.75
C GLU A 307 -36.19 -13.16 -4.45
N GLU A 308 -35.58 -12.48 -5.43
CA GLU A 308 -34.85 -11.24 -5.19
C GLU A 308 -35.70 -9.99 -5.46
N THR A 309 -35.66 -9.02 -4.56
CA THR A 309 -36.27 -7.70 -4.73
C THR A 309 -35.19 -6.67 -5.08
N SER A 310 -35.58 -5.56 -5.72
CA SER A 310 -34.66 -4.44 -5.99
C SER A 310 -33.96 -3.95 -4.73
N GLU A 311 -34.65 -3.93 -3.61
CA GLU A 311 -34.11 -3.51 -2.30
C GLU A 311 -33.04 -4.50 -1.82
N SER A 312 -33.23 -5.82 -1.99
CA SER A 312 -32.26 -6.83 -1.58
C SER A 312 -30.98 -6.77 -2.43
N VAL A 313 -31.08 -6.50 -3.74
CA VAL A 313 -29.92 -6.34 -4.65
C VAL A 313 -29.09 -5.11 -4.26
N LEU A 314 -29.74 -3.97 -4.01
CA LEU A 314 -29.04 -2.75 -3.60
C LEU A 314 -28.35 -2.91 -2.23
N VAL A 315 -28.98 -3.61 -1.29
CA VAL A 315 -28.39 -3.89 0.03
C VAL A 315 -27.13 -4.76 -0.14
N GLU A 316 -27.20 -5.79 -0.97
CA GLU A 316 -26.06 -6.66 -1.23
C GLU A 316 -24.94 -5.94 -1.99
N PHE A 317 -25.28 -5.11 -2.98
CA PHE A 317 -24.33 -4.23 -3.65
C PHE A 317 -23.55 -3.35 -2.66
N LYS A 318 -24.29 -2.66 -1.78
CA LYS A 318 -23.68 -1.81 -0.74
C LYS A 318 -22.76 -2.61 0.18
N LYS A 319 -23.21 -3.78 0.67
CA LYS A 319 -22.39 -4.66 1.50
C LYS A 319 -21.09 -5.06 0.81
N ASN A 320 -21.13 -5.36 -0.50
CA ASN A 320 -19.96 -5.79 -1.26
C ASN A 320 -18.99 -4.63 -1.58
N THR A 321 -19.46 -3.38 -1.52
CA THR A 321 -18.70 -2.20 -1.93
C THR A 321 -18.45 -1.15 -0.83
N ASP A 322 -18.99 -1.33 0.38
CA ASP A 322 -18.96 -0.37 1.51
C ASP A 322 -17.55 0.08 1.94
N LYS A 323 -16.56 -0.77 1.74
CA LYS A 323 -15.15 -0.50 2.07
C LYS A 323 -14.43 0.46 1.11
N PHE A 324 -15.06 0.82 -0.01
CA PHE A 324 -14.44 1.70 -1.00
C PHE A 324 -14.97 3.13 -0.86
N GLN A 325 -14.05 4.08 -0.66
CA GLN A 325 -14.39 5.50 -0.51
C GLN A 325 -14.46 6.24 -1.85
N ASN A 326 -13.95 5.66 -2.91
CA ASN A 326 -13.92 6.23 -4.25
C ASN A 326 -15.08 5.79 -5.14
N LEU A 327 -16.16 5.24 -4.55
CA LEU A 327 -17.38 4.84 -5.23
C LEU A 327 -18.44 5.94 -5.14
N GLU A 328 -19.04 6.27 -6.27
CA GLU A 328 -20.31 6.99 -6.36
C GLU A 328 -21.39 6.06 -6.92
N VAL A 329 -22.55 6.00 -6.29
CA VAL A 329 -23.69 5.20 -6.73
C VAL A 329 -24.78 6.10 -7.27
N VAL A 330 -25.15 5.92 -8.53
CA VAL A 330 -26.25 6.61 -9.18
C VAL A 330 -27.39 5.62 -9.43
N ILE A 331 -28.47 5.76 -8.67
CA ILE A 331 -29.67 4.95 -8.85
C ILE A 331 -30.55 5.61 -9.91
N GLY A 332 -30.58 5.05 -11.13
CA GLY A 332 -31.33 5.63 -12.21
C GLY A 332 -31.09 4.97 -13.57
N ASP A 333 -31.81 5.49 -14.54
CA ASP A 333 -31.68 5.08 -15.96
C ASP A 333 -30.31 5.53 -16.51
N SER A 334 -29.63 4.68 -17.27
CA SER A 334 -28.31 4.95 -17.80
C SER A 334 -28.31 6.07 -18.85
N VAL A 335 -29.30 6.11 -19.74
CA VAL A 335 -29.44 7.10 -20.82
C VAL A 335 -29.73 8.49 -20.23
N ASP A 336 -30.55 8.55 -19.20
CA ASP A 336 -30.82 9.80 -18.48
C ASP A 336 -29.58 10.28 -17.70
N THR A 337 -28.89 9.36 -17.07
CA THR A 337 -27.64 9.65 -16.33
C THR A 337 -26.54 10.18 -17.24
N ALA A 338 -26.43 9.63 -18.47
CA ALA A 338 -25.42 10.08 -19.45
C ALA A 338 -25.50 11.57 -19.76
N LYS A 339 -26.69 12.20 -19.68
CA LYS A 339 -26.90 13.64 -19.91
C LYS A 339 -26.13 14.54 -18.94
N SER A 340 -25.76 14.01 -17.75
CA SER A 340 -24.97 14.72 -16.76
C SER A 340 -23.47 14.67 -17.02
N PHE A 341 -23.00 13.82 -17.94
CA PHE A 341 -21.59 13.65 -18.29
C PHE A 341 -21.27 14.42 -19.58
N LYS A 342 -20.18 15.17 -19.55
CA LYS A 342 -19.62 15.81 -20.76
C LYS A 342 -18.88 14.78 -21.60
N ASP A 343 -18.77 15.04 -22.89
CA ASP A 343 -17.94 14.23 -23.77
C ASP A 343 -16.49 14.23 -23.32
N LYS A 344 -15.82 13.10 -23.44
CA LYS A 344 -14.43 12.87 -23.02
C LYS A 344 -14.17 13.28 -21.55
N SER A 345 -15.14 13.08 -20.65
CA SER A 345 -15.03 13.49 -19.24
C SER A 345 -14.52 12.37 -18.31
N VAL A 346 -14.61 11.12 -18.72
CA VAL A 346 -14.14 9.96 -17.94
C VAL A 346 -13.11 9.16 -18.74
N ASP A 347 -12.32 8.35 -18.09
CA ASP A 347 -11.32 7.56 -18.80
C ASP A 347 -11.90 6.30 -19.42
N MET A 348 -12.84 5.66 -18.72
CA MET A 348 -13.43 4.40 -19.13
C MET A 348 -14.94 4.40 -18.90
N VAL A 349 -15.68 3.81 -19.84
CA VAL A 349 -17.08 3.43 -19.66
C VAL A 349 -17.17 1.92 -19.89
N PHE A 350 -17.78 1.22 -18.94
CA PHE A 350 -18.06 -0.22 -19.01
C PHE A 350 -19.57 -0.45 -19.00
N ILE A 351 -20.11 -1.10 -20.04
CA ILE A 351 -21.55 -1.32 -20.23
C ILE A 351 -21.86 -2.81 -20.01
N ASP A 352 -22.63 -3.10 -18.97
CA ASP A 352 -23.06 -4.44 -18.57
C ASP A 352 -24.51 -4.39 -18.02
N GLY A 353 -25.39 -3.66 -18.72
CA GLY A 353 -26.77 -3.45 -18.34
C GLY A 353 -27.74 -4.46 -18.99
N GLY A 354 -28.73 -3.96 -19.73
CA GLY A 354 -29.65 -4.82 -20.49
C GLY A 354 -28.98 -5.53 -21.64
N HIS A 355 -29.53 -6.69 -22.09
CA HIS A 355 -28.97 -7.52 -23.16
C HIS A 355 -29.81 -7.48 -24.45
N GLY A 356 -30.94 -6.77 -24.40
CA GLY A 356 -31.79 -6.54 -25.57
C GLY A 356 -31.16 -5.56 -26.55
N TYR A 357 -31.26 -5.82 -27.87
CA TYR A 357 -30.70 -4.93 -28.91
C TYR A 357 -31.02 -3.43 -28.70
N GLY A 358 -32.31 -3.13 -28.40
CA GLY A 358 -32.75 -1.72 -28.21
C GLY A 358 -32.15 -1.07 -26.97
N GLU A 359 -32.01 -1.80 -25.87
CA GLU A 359 -31.42 -1.34 -24.62
C GLU A 359 -29.94 -1.06 -24.79
N VAL A 360 -29.18 -2.04 -25.29
CA VAL A 360 -27.74 -1.89 -25.55
C VAL A 360 -27.47 -0.77 -26.55
N LYS A 361 -28.27 -0.65 -27.62
CA LYS A 361 -28.12 0.43 -28.60
C LYS A 361 -28.36 1.82 -27.96
N ALA A 362 -29.32 1.94 -27.09
CA ALA A 362 -29.60 3.19 -26.39
C ALA A 362 -28.44 3.58 -25.47
N ASP A 363 -27.89 2.60 -24.72
CA ASP A 363 -26.72 2.82 -23.84
C ASP A 363 -25.50 3.24 -24.70
N LEU A 364 -25.21 2.52 -25.78
CA LEU A 364 -24.08 2.85 -26.63
C LEU A 364 -24.18 4.27 -27.18
N LEU A 365 -25.33 4.69 -27.74
CA LEU A 365 -25.53 6.03 -28.26
C LEU A 365 -25.45 7.13 -27.21
N ALA A 366 -25.78 6.82 -25.95
CA ALA A 366 -25.69 7.77 -24.86
C ALA A 366 -24.27 7.92 -24.29
N TRP A 367 -23.47 6.84 -24.35
CA TRP A 367 -22.18 6.78 -23.70
C TRP A 367 -20.96 6.73 -24.60
N GLU A 368 -21.10 6.54 -25.93
CA GLU A 368 -19.96 6.37 -26.86
C GLU A 368 -18.95 7.53 -26.87
N ASP A 369 -19.41 8.77 -26.66
CA ASP A 369 -18.59 9.96 -26.66
C ASP A 369 -18.05 10.35 -25.27
N LYS A 370 -18.45 9.67 -24.18
CA LYS A 370 -18.09 10.05 -22.80
C LYS A 370 -16.68 9.61 -22.38
N PRO A 371 -16.14 8.45 -22.81
CA PRO A 371 -14.81 8.04 -22.43
C PRO A 371 -13.72 8.73 -23.25
N ARG A 372 -12.55 8.92 -22.60
CA ARG A 372 -11.32 9.44 -23.24
C ARG A 372 -10.40 8.35 -23.76
N LYS A 373 -10.46 7.15 -23.15
CA LYS A 373 -9.49 6.06 -23.39
C LYS A 373 -10.15 4.77 -23.81
N LEU A 374 -11.24 4.37 -23.15
CA LEU A 374 -11.80 3.04 -23.30
C LEU A 374 -13.32 3.02 -23.18
N LEU A 375 -13.97 2.48 -24.20
CA LEU A 375 -15.37 2.05 -24.17
C LEU A 375 -15.40 0.52 -24.27
N CYS A 376 -16.05 -0.17 -23.36
CA CYS A 376 -16.12 -1.62 -23.36
C CYS A 376 -17.39 -2.11 -22.70
N GLY A 377 -17.67 -3.39 -22.82
CA GLY A 377 -18.83 -4.00 -22.17
C GLY A 377 -18.77 -5.52 -22.19
N HIS A 378 -19.81 -6.12 -21.63
CA HIS A 378 -19.93 -7.57 -21.46
C HIS A 378 -20.92 -8.21 -22.43
N ASP A 379 -21.07 -9.52 -22.34
CA ASP A 379 -22.07 -10.35 -23.04
C ASP A 379 -22.06 -10.26 -24.58
N TYR A 380 -20.89 -10.03 -25.19
CA TYR A 380 -20.71 -9.91 -26.63
C TYR A 380 -21.15 -11.17 -27.41
N THR A 381 -21.37 -12.28 -26.73
CA THR A 381 -21.87 -13.52 -27.29
C THR A 381 -23.40 -13.56 -27.42
N PHE A 382 -24.12 -12.61 -26.84
CA PHE A 382 -25.56 -12.49 -26.99
C PHE A 382 -25.91 -11.71 -28.26
N ASP A 383 -26.83 -12.25 -29.07
CA ASP A 383 -27.22 -11.65 -30.38
C ASP A 383 -27.65 -10.17 -30.25
N GLY A 384 -28.36 -9.80 -29.18
CA GLY A 384 -28.80 -8.44 -28.94
C GLY A 384 -27.62 -7.49 -28.73
N VAL A 385 -26.65 -7.89 -27.90
CA VAL A 385 -25.44 -7.13 -27.63
C VAL A 385 -24.55 -7.06 -28.87
N TYR A 386 -24.26 -8.20 -29.49
CA TYR A 386 -23.43 -8.27 -30.69
C TYR A 386 -23.95 -7.36 -31.81
N ASN A 387 -25.23 -7.44 -32.12
CA ASN A 387 -25.83 -6.66 -33.21
C ASN A 387 -25.84 -5.15 -32.88
N ALA A 388 -26.14 -4.76 -31.63
CA ALA A 388 -26.12 -3.37 -31.22
C ALA A 388 -24.71 -2.77 -31.29
N VAL A 389 -23.71 -3.46 -30.76
CA VAL A 389 -22.31 -3.06 -30.79
C VAL A 389 -21.80 -2.93 -32.23
N LYS A 390 -22.11 -3.90 -33.07
CA LYS A 390 -21.73 -3.87 -34.48
C LYS A 390 -22.36 -2.71 -35.24
N ASP A 391 -23.63 -2.42 -34.98
CA ASP A 391 -24.36 -1.34 -35.68
C ASP A 391 -23.90 0.03 -35.28
N VAL A 392 -23.57 0.26 -33.98
CA VAL A 392 -23.17 1.57 -33.47
C VAL A 392 -21.66 1.78 -33.58
N LEU A 393 -20.86 0.81 -33.14
CA LEU A 393 -19.41 0.97 -33.01
C LEU A 393 -18.61 0.36 -34.16
N GLY A 394 -19.22 -0.50 -35.00
CA GLY A 394 -18.56 -1.24 -36.07
C GLY A 394 -17.67 -2.36 -35.51
N THR A 395 -16.41 -2.38 -35.95
CA THR A 395 -15.46 -3.42 -35.49
C THR A 395 -14.89 -3.07 -34.12
N VAL A 396 -14.94 -4.04 -33.23
CA VAL A 396 -14.38 -3.97 -31.87
C VAL A 396 -13.44 -5.15 -31.64
N GLU A 397 -12.55 -5.03 -30.63
CA GLU A 397 -11.79 -6.18 -30.14
C GLU A 397 -12.66 -7.01 -29.20
N GLN A 398 -12.37 -8.31 -29.10
CA GLN A 398 -13.06 -9.23 -28.19
C GLN A 398 -12.05 -9.92 -27.28
N TYR A 399 -12.39 -9.99 -25.98
CA TYR A 399 -11.68 -10.81 -24.99
C TYR A 399 -12.70 -11.60 -24.18
N GLU A 400 -12.73 -12.92 -24.34
CA GLU A 400 -13.78 -13.80 -23.81
C GLU A 400 -15.18 -13.32 -24.26
N THR A 401 -16.04 -12.88 -23.33
CA THR A 401 -17.34 -12.28 -23.65
C THR A 401 -17.34 -10.75 -23.60
N LEU A 402 -16.18 -10.14 -23.37
CA LEU A 402 -16.04 -8.67 -23.40
C LEU A 402 -15.86 -8.17 -24.85
N TRP A 403 -16.48 -7.04 -25.18
CA TRP A 403 -16.19 -6.24 -26.36
C TRP A 403 -15.43 -4.97 -25.97
N ILE A 404 -14.50 -4.52 -26.79
CA ILE A 404 -13.52 -3.51 -26.44
C ILE A 404 -13.32 -2.52 -27.59
N LYS A 405 -13.46 -1.24 -27.33
CA LYS A 405 -13.20 -0.13 -28.25
C LYS A 405 -12.26 0.88 -27.59
N GLU A 406 -11.01 0.92 -28.03
CA GLU A 406 -10.11 2.00 -27.63
C GLU A 406 -10.58 3.30 -28.28
N VAL A 407 -10.61 4.39 -27.51
CA VAL A 407 -11.00 5.74 -27.96
C VAL A 407 -9.74 6.51 -28.29
N ALA A 408 -9.72 7.11 -29.51
CA ALA A 408 -8.57 7.84 -30.02
C ALA A 408 -8.45 9.28 -29.45
#